data_d321197cdbb8456c428e2ffc5281ae83
#
_entry.id   d321197cdbb8456c428e2ffc5281ae83
#
_cell.length_a   1.000
_cell.length_b   1.000
_cell.length_c   1.000
_cell.angle_alpha   90.00
_cell.angle_beta   90.00
_cell.angle_gamma   90.00
#
_symmetry.space_group_name_H-M   'P 1'
#
loop_
_entity.id
_entity.type
_entity.pdbx_description
1 polymer ?
#
loop_
_entity_poly.entity_id
_entity_poly.type
_entity_poly.pdbx_seq_one_letter_code
_entity_poly.pdbx_strand_id
1 'polypeptide(L)'
;MELPKEMIDKVKIETRAIHFLETPIVECDYLSSSINSMDKELSWDGYIYTYHSKMFGNNTFDDKIPIQVKGHWDDQKKEINKKNIQYPVDLDVLENYYNDRGVLYFKIVMNEDKKEIFYSILYPSKIKGYLDEARRKKNKKQINIVLTKLQPKASEMLRICRQFTLESNKQGSGRGQIVPKTVCINDIGKYKSLQATAIDTKSPI
;
A
#
# COMPACT_ATOMS: atom_id res chain seq x y z
N MET A 1 -9.57 11.24 33.62
CA MET A 1 -8.65 12.14 32.88
C MET A 1 -9.21 12.24 31.47
N GLU A 2 -9.79 13.38 31.08
CA GLU A 2 -10.32 13.60 29.73
C GLU A 2 -9.18 13.83 28.75
N LEU A 3 -9.28 13.20 27.57
CA LEU A 3 -8.29 13.39 26.50
C LEU A 3 -8.44 14.81 25.90
N PRO A 4 -7.33 15.46 25.48
CA PRO A 4 -7.40 16.74 24.78
C PRO A 4 -8.27 16.66 23.52
N LYS A 5 -9.04 17.73 23.22
CA LYS A 5 -9.96 17.78 22.08
C LYS A 5 -9.28 17.42 20.74
N GLU A 6 -8.07 17.93 20.50
CA GLU A 6 -7.28 17.61 19.30
C GLU A 6 -6.96 16.11 19.15
N MET A 7 -6.74 15.42 20.28
CA MET A 7 -6.49 13.98 20.28
C MET A 7 -7.77 13.20 19.96
N ILE A 8 -8.91 13.64 20.51
CA ILE A 8 -10.22 13.05 20.20
C ILE A 8 -10.54 13.20 18.71
N ASP A 9 -10.25 14.35 18.12
CA ASP A 9 -10.49 14.58 16.69
C ASP A 9 -9.59 13.73 15.80
N LYS A 10 -8.31 13.55 16.16
CA LYS A 10 -7.39 12.63 15.44
C LYS A 10 -7.88 11.18 15.50
N VAL A 11 -8.27 10.69 16.66
CA VAL A 11 -8.80 9.32 16.83
C VAL A 11 -10.07 9.13 15.98
N LYS A 12 -10.97 10.10 15.97
CA LYS A 12 -12.19 10.04 15.15
C LYS A 12 -11.88 9.99 13.65
N ILE A 13 -10.92 10.80 13.19
CA ILE A 13 -10.48 10.82 11.79
C ILE A 13 -9.90 9.46 11.41
N GLU A 14 -9.01 8.91 12.24
CA GLU A 14 -8.40 7.59 12.01
C GLU A 14 -9.46 6.48 11.97
N THR A 15 -10.36 6.43 12.95
CA THR A 15 -11.45 5.45 12.99
C THR A 15 -12.35 5.53 11.74
N ARG A 16 -12.74 6.75 11.34
CA ARG A 16 -13.54 6.95 10.12
C ARG A 16 -12.80 6.53 8.86
N ALA A 17 -11.49 6.74 8.80
CA ALA A 17 -10.66 6.32 7.68
C ALA A 17 -10.61 4.80 7.56
N ILE A 18 -10.41 4.09 8.68
CA ILE A 18 -10.38 2.63 8.73
C ILE A 18 -11.73 2.06 8.29
N HIS A 19 -12.84 2.52 8.87
CA HIS A 19 -14.19 2.04 8.49
C HIS A 19 -14.48 2.25 7.00
N PHE A 20 -14.04 3.38 6.42
CA PHE A 20 -14.24 3.63 5.00
C PHE A 20 -13.38 2.70 4.12
N LEU A 21 -12.15 2.40 4.54
CA LEU A 21 -11.29 1.45 3.85
C LEU A 21 -11.81 0.02 3.95
N GLU A 22 -12.39 -0.37 5.07
CA GLU A 22 -12.94 -1.72 5.29
C GLU A 22 -14.16 -2.02 4.42
N THR A 23 -14.94 -1.00 4.05
CA THR A 23 -16.16 -1.20 3.24
C THR A 23 -15.90 -2.04 1.98
N PRO A 24 -15.01 -1.64 1.04
CA PRO A 24 -14.76 -2.44 -0.16
C PRO A 24 -14.04 -3.78 0.12
N ILE A 25 -13.44 -3.95 1.30
CA ILE A 25 -12.83 -5.22 1.70
C ILE A 25 -13.93 -6.20 2.12
N VAL A 26 -14.87 -5.76 2.97
CA VAL A 26 -15.99 -6.59 3.46
C VAL A 26 -16.95 -6.96 2.32
N GLU A 27 -17.13 -6.07 1.33
CA GLU A 27 -17.93 -6.34 0.14
C GLU A 27 -17.29 -7.36 -0.82
N CYS A 28 -16.02 -7.74 -0.59
CA CYS A 28 -15.29 -8.67 -1.44
C CYS A 28 -15.28 -10.08 -0.87
N ASP A 29 -15.89 -11.05 -1.56
CA ASP A 29 -15.93 -12.46 -1.17
C ASP A 29 -14.56 -13.14 -1.01
N TYR A 30 -13.47 -12.49 -1.43
CA TYR A 30 -12.11 -13.04 -1.44
C TYR A 30 -11.14 -12.31 -0.51
N LEU A 31 -11.65 -11.35 0.29
CA LEU A 31 -10.85 -10.56 1.20
C LEU A 31 -11.43 -10.55 2.61
N SER A 32 -10.56 -10.50 3.60
CA SER A 32 -10.89 -10.09 4.96
C SER A 32 -9.78 -9.19 5.50
N SER A 33 -10.04 -8.49 6.61
CA SER A 33 -9.05 -7.61 7.22
C SER A 33 -8.97 -7.78 8.73
N SER A 34 -7.83 -7.41 9.27
CA SER A 34 -7.61 -7.19 10.71
C SER A 34 -6.84 -5.88 10.83
N ILE A 35 -7.54 -4.79 11.13
CA ILE A 35 -6.98 -3.43 11.22
C ILE A 35 -7.16 -2.93 12.64
N ASN A 36 -6.07 -2.60 13.32
CA ASN A 36 -6.07 -2.13 14.68
C ASN A 36 -6.08 -0.60 14.72
N SER A 37 -7.12 -0.01 15.30
CA SER A 37 -7.22 1.44 15.48
C SER A 37 -6.48 1.97 16.71
N MET A 38 -6.21 1.12 17.71
CA MET A 38 -5.70 1.56 19.01
C MET A 38 -4.38 0.91 19.42
N ASP A 39 -4.00 -0.21 18.81
CA ASP A 39 -2.78 -0.95 19.13
C ASP A 39 -1.83 -0.88 17.92
N LYS A 40 -0.94 0.12 17.94
CA LYS A 40 -0.04 0.37 16.82
C LYS A 40 1.18 -0.54 16.93
N GLU A 41 1.18 -1.61 16.15
CA GLU A 41 2.46 -2.24 15.81
C GLU A 41 3.39 -1.20 15.17
N LEU A 42 4.69 -1.31 15.46
CA LEU A 42 5.69 -0.45 14.83
C LEU A 42 5.62 -0.62 13.31
N SER A 43 5.21 0.45 12.61
CA SER A 43 5.16 0.57 11.15
C SER A 43 3.96 -0.01 10.41
N TRP A 44 3.07 -0.80 11.02
CA TRP A 44 1.86 -1.35 10.37
C TRP A 44 0.61 -1.10 11.21
N ASP A 45 -0.51 -0.82 10.54
CA ASP A 45 -1.82 -0.66 11.20
C ASP A 45 -2.65 -1.96 11.14
N GLY A 46 -2.17 -2.98 10.41
CA GLY A 46 -2.85 -4.27 10.29
C GLY A 46 -2.59 -4.99 8.98
N TYR A 47 -3.54 -5.87 8.62
CA TYR A 47 -3.39 -6.77 7.48
C TYR A 47 -4.68 -6.93 6.70
N ILE A 48 -4.55 -7.14 5.38
CA ILE A 48 -5.59 -7.69 4.52
C ILE A 48 -5.20 -9.13 4.21
N TYR A 49 -6.16 -10.05 4.34
CA TYR A 49 -6.00 -11.45 4.00
C TYR A 49 -6.69 -11.72 2.67
N THR A 50 -6.03 -12.44 1.77
CA THR A 50 -6.59 -12.85 0.49
C THR A 50 -6.87 -14.35 0.49
N TYR A 51 -7.90 -14.74 -0.26
CA TYR A 51 -8.33 -16.12 -0.40
C TYR A 51 -8.58 -16.45 -1.87
N HIS A 52 -8.30 -17.70 -2.27
CA HIS A 52 -8.59 -18.17 -3.63
C HIS A 52 -10.03 -18.71 -3.79
N SER A 53 -10.80 -18.78 -2.71
CA SER A 53 -12.21 -19.22 -2.69
C SER A 53 -13.03 -18.25 -1.86
N LYS A 54 -14.36 -18.22 -2.08
CA LYS A 54 -15.33 -17.45 -1.29
C LYS A 54 -15.53 -17.97 0.13
N MET A 55 -15.09 -19.19 0.41
CA MET A 55 -15.13 -19.78 1.73
C MET A 55 -13.80 -19.49 2.45
N PHE A 56 -13.85 -18.68 3.49
CA PHE A 56 -12.68 -18.36 4.30
C PHE A 56 -12.26 -19.56 5.16
N GLY A 57 -11.00 -19.96 5.04
CA GLY A 57 -10.44 -21.07 5.79
C GLY A 57 -8.95 -21.24 5.53
N ASN A 58 -8.28 -22.04 6.37
CA ASN A 58 -6.84 -22.25 6.24
C ASN A 58 -6.44 -22.87 4.90
N ASN A 59 -7.30 -23.71 4.32
CA ASN A 59 -7.07 -24.35 3.02
C ASN A 59 -7.37 -23.45 1.82
N THR A 60 -8.00 -22.30 2.03
CA THR A 60 -8.32 -21.33 0.98
C THR A 60 -7.54 -20.03 1.13
N PHE A 61 -6.75 -19.91 2.19
CA PHE A 61 -5.87 -18.79 2.44
C PHE A 61 -4.78 -18.69 1.36
N ASP A 62 -4.57 -17.47 0.84
CA ASP A 62 -3.60 -17.18 -0.21
C ASP A 62 -2.45 -16.33 0.33
N ASP A 63 -2.76 -15.16 0.92
CA ASP A 63 -1.72 -14.24 1.38
C ASP A 63 -2.18 -13.36 2.55
N LYS A 64 -1.20 -12.89 3.35
CA LYS A 64 -1.33 -11.90 4.42
C LYS A 64 -0.58 -10.63 4.03
N ILE A 65 -1.30 -9.59 3.66
CA ILE A 65 -0.76 -8.34 3.12
C ILE A 65 -0.68 -7.29 4.22
N PRO A 66 0.51 -6.80 4.58
CA PRO A 66 0.64 -5.72 5.55
C PRO A 66 0.12 -4.40 4.98
N ILE A 67 -0.59 -3.63 5.81
CA ILE A 67 -1.16 -2.35 5.43
C ILE A 67 -0.78 -1.22 6.38
N GLN A 68 -0.72 -0.01 5.84
CA GLN A 68 -0.63 1.24 6.59
C GLN A 68 -1.79 2.14 6.17
N VAL A 69 -2.50 2.72 7.13
CA VAL A 69 -3.67 3.59 6.89
C VAL A 69 -3.44 4.96 7.52
N LYS A 70 -3.64 6.03 6.77
CA LYS A 70 -3.61 7.41 7.26
C LYS A 70 -4.93 8.10 6.95
N GLY A 71 -5.59 8.62 7.96
CA GLY A 71 -6.74 9.49 7.83
C GLY A 71 -6.32 10.96 7.69
N HIS A 72 -6.98 11.70 6.81
CA HIS A 72 -6.77 13.15 6.64
C HIS A 72 -8.10 13.85 6.40
N TRP A 73 -8.32 14.94 7.17
CA TRP A 73 -9.47 15.82 6.97
C TRP A 73 -9.05 17.01 6.08
N ASP A 74 -9.66 17.14 4.89
CA ASP A 74 -9.29 18.09 3.85
C ASP A 74 -10.35 19.21 3.70
N ASP A 75 -10.43 20.10 4.70
CA ASP A 75 -11.38 21.23 4.70
C ASP A 75 -11.23 22.12 3.46
N GLN A 76 -10.00 22.29 3.01
CA GLN A 76 -9.66 23.19 1.89
C GLN A 76 -9.79 22.52 0.51
N LYS A 77 -10.24 21.26 0.45
CA LYS A 77 -10.41 20.46 -0.78
C LYS A 77 -9.15 20.42 -1.67
N LYS A 78 -7.96 20.48 -1.05
CA LYS A 78 -6.66 20.52 -1.77
C LYS A 78 -6.27 19.18 -2.37
N GLU A 79 -6.63 18.08 -1.73
CA GLU A 79 -6.22 16.73 -2.13
C GLU A 79 -7.37 15.90 -2.71
N ILE A 80 -8.57 16.00 -2.15
CA ILE A 80 -9.71 15.12 -2.41
C ILE A 80 -10.15 15.08 -3.89
N ASN A 81 -9.86 16.13 -4.66
CA ASN A 81 -10.20 16.22 -6.08
C ASN A 81 -9.06 15.76 -7.02
N LYS A 82 -7.89 15.45 -6.48
CA LYS A 82 -6.73 15.06 -7.28
C LYS A 82 -6.80 13.59 -7.71
N LYS A 83 -6.11 13.25 -8.81
CA LYS A 83 -5.88 11.86 -9.24
C LYS A 83 -4.70 11.22 -8.47
N ASN A 84 -3.67 12.02 -8.22
CA ASN A 84 -2.47 11.62 -7.47
C ASN A 84 -2.15 12.68 -6.43
N ILE A 85 -1.66 12.24 -5.29
CA ILE A 85 -1.16 13.09 -4.21
C ILE A 85 0.23 12.63 -3.79
N GLN A 86 0.98 13.53 -3.15
CA GLN A 86 2.26 13.19 -2.52
C GLN A 86 2.08 13.15 -1.01
N TYR A 87 2.78 12.22 -0.37
CA TYR A 87 2.74 12.07 1.09
C TYR A 87 4.13 11.81 1.63
N PRO A 88 4.60 12.59 2.64
CA PRO A 88 5.90 12.38 3.26
C PRO A 88 5.87 11.13 4.15
N VAL A 89 6.88 10.28 3.99
CA VAL A 89 7.09 9.08 4.82
C VAL A 89 8.52 9.13 5.36
N ASP A 90 8.68 8.78 6.64
CA ASP A 90 9.99 8.69 7.29
C ASP A 90 10.83 7.57 6.66
N LEU A 91 12.12 7.80 6.51
CA LEU A 91 13.03 6.83 5.91
C LEU A 91 13.13 5.55 6.74
N ASP A 92 13.17 5.67 8.06
CA ASP A 92 13.22 4.51 8.97
C ASP A 92 11.99 3.61 8.79
N VAL A 93 10.81 4.21 8.58
CA VAL A 93 9.56 3.48 8.30
C VAL A 93 9.65 2.78 6.93
N LEU A 94 10.19 3.45 5.91
CA LEU A 94 10.41 2.82 4.60
C LEU A 94 11.44 1.70 4.67
N GLU A 95 12.48 1.81 5.49
CA GLU A 95 13.44 0.74 5.72
C GLU A 95 12.80 -0.49 6.38
N ASN A 96 11.87 -0.29 7.34
CA ASN A 96 11.11 -1.38 7.92
C ASN A 96 10.27 -2.10 6.86
N TYR A 97 9.56 -1.37 6.00
CA TYR A 97 8.80 -1.96 4.89
C TYR A 97 9.70 -2.68 3.88
N TYR A 98 10.89 -2.13 3.60
CA TYR A 98 11.87 -2.75 2.70
C TYR A 98 12.41 -4.07 3.24
N ASN A 99 12.66 -4.14 4.55
CA ASN A 99 13.21 -5.32 5.23
C ASN A 99 12.17 -6.45 5.42
N ASP A 100 10.89 -6.11 5.33
CA ASP A 100 9.81 -7.07 5.21
C ASP A 100 9.52 -7.29 3.70
N ARG A 101 8.32 -7.51 3.29
CA ARG A 101 7.92 -7.73 1.90
C ARG A 101 7.24 -6.51 1.26
N GLY A 102 7.34 -5.34 1.89
CA GLY A 102 6.66 -4.11 1.49
C GLY A 102 5.36 -3.88 2.24
N VAL A 103 4.53 -2.95 1.76
CA VAL A 103 3.26 -2.57 2.38
C VAL A 103 2.27 -2.04 1.33
N LEU A 104 0.97 -2.28 1.50
CA LEU A 104 -0.08 -1.49 0.88
C LEU A 104 -0.33 -0.24 1.73
N TYR A 105 0.07 0.90 1.21
CA TYR A 105 -0.06 2.18 1.89
C TYR A 105 -1.32 2.90 1.44
N PHE A 106 -2.22 3.22 2.39
CA PHE A 106 -3.47 3.94 2.14
C PHE A 106 -3.47 5.31 2.82
N LYS A 107 -4.01 6.31 2.13
CA LYS A 107 -4.40 7.59 2.71
C LYS A 107 -5.85 7.86 2.36
N ILE A 108 -6.67 7.98 3.38
CA ILE A 108 -8.09 8.29 3.25
C ILE A 108 -8.26 9.78 3.45
N VAL A 109 -8.63 10.47 2.40
CA VAL A 109 -8.88 11.91 2.41
C VAL A 109 -10.38 12.13 2.51
N MET A 110 -10.79 12.92 3.49
CA MET A 110 -12.21 13.11 3.85
C MET A 110 -12.52 14.59 4.03
N ASN A 111 -13.72 14.97 3.69
CA ASN A 111 -14.33 16.23 4.09
C ASN A 111 -15.83 16.00 4.41
N GLU A 112 -16.61 17.07 4.55
CA GLU A 112 -18.06 16.99 4.83
C GLU A 112 -18.83 16.28 3.71
N ASP A 113 -18.43 16.48 2.44
CA ASP A 113 -19.19 16.04 1.26
C ASP A 113 -18.84 14.62 0.83
N LYS A 114 -17.55 14.21 0.96
CA LYS A 114 -17.06 12.95 0.40
C LYS A 114 -15.82 12.39 1.07
N LYS A 115 -15.53 11.14 0.74
CA LYS A 115 -14.34 10.40 1.15
C LYS A 115 -13.71 9.75 -0.07
N GLU A 116 -12.37 9.76 -0.12
CA GLU A 116 -11.60 9.20 -1.23
C GLU A 116 -10.44 8.37 -0.72
N ILE A 117 -10.19 7.23 -1.36
CA ILE A 117 -9.05 6.37 -1.08
C ILE A 117 -7.91 6.71 -2.01
N PHE A 118 -6.73 6.97 -1.46
CA PHE A 118 -5.47 7.03 -2.19
C PHE A 118 -4.57 5.90 -1.71
N TYR A 119 -3.84 5.26 -2.63
CA TYR A 119 -3.00 4.12 -2.31
C TYR A 119 -1.66 4.15 -3.04
N SER A 120 -0.70 3.43 -2.49
CA SER A 120 0.54 3.05 -3.16
C SER A 120 0.89 1.62 -2.79
N ILE A 121 1.23 0.81 -3.79
CA ILE A 121 1.85 -0.48 -3.55
C ILE A 121 3.35 -0.21 -3.38
N LEU A 122 3.84 -0.37 -2.16
CA LEU A 122 5.24 -0.19 -1.79
C LEU A 122 5.91 -1.55 -1.65
N TYR A 123 6.27 -2.15 -2.78
CA TYR A 123 7.06 -3.38 -2.81
C TYR A 123 8.57 -3.07 -2.73
N PRO A 124 9.44 -4.02 -2.36
CA PRO A 124 10.85 -3.75 -2.04
C PRO A 124 11.63 -2.96 -3.10
N SER A 125 11.48 -3.28 -4.39
CA SER A 125 12.21 -2.55 -5.43
C SER A 125 11.77 -1.09 -5.57
N LYS A 126 10.49 -0.78 -5.36
CA LYS A 126 9.98 0.58 -5.37
C LYS A 126 10.46 1.37 -4.15
N ILE A 127 10.46 0.74 -2.98
CA ILE A 127 10.98 1.34 -1.74
C ILE A 127 12.47 1.64 -1.89
N LYS A 128 13.24 0.68 -2.45
CA LYS A 128 14.67 0.88 -2.73
C LYS A 128 14.91 2.14 -3.59
N GLY A 129 14.08 2.38 -4.59
CA GLY A 129 14.15 3.59 -5.41
C GLY A 129 14.00 4.88 -4.59
N TYR A 130 13.04 4.91 -3.65
CA TYR A 130 12.87 6.04 -2.73
C TYR A 130 14.06 6.21 -1.77
N LEU A 131 14.56 5.12 -1.18
CA LEU A 131 15.72 5.16 -0.28
C LEU A 131 16.99 5.64 -1.01
N ASP A 132 17.24 5.17 -2.23
CA ASP A 132 18.37 5.58 -3.05
C ASP A 132 18.25 7.06 -3.47
N GLU A 133 17.05 7.55 -3.74
CA GLU A 133 16.79 8.98 -3.98
C GLU A 133 17.06 9.82 -2.74
N ALA A 134 16.62 9.37 -1.56
CA ALA A 134 16.83 10.07 -0.31
C ALA A 134 18.33 10.16 0.06
N ARG A 135 19.09 9.06 -0.16
CA ARG A 135 20.55 9.03 0.06
C ARG A 135 21.28 10.03 -0.82
N ARG A 136 20.85 10.24 -2.06
CA ARG A 136 21.42 11.26 -2.97
C ARG A 136 21.13 12.69 -2.51
N LYS A 137 20.00 12.89 -1.83
CA LYS A 137 19.58 14.20 -1.29
C LYS A 137 19.99 14.29 0.18
N LYS A 138 21.27 14.52 0.48
CA LYS A 138 21.88 14.56 1.82
C LYS A 138 20.96 15.17 2.90
N ASN A 139 20.95 14.56 4.09
CA ASN A 139 20.23 15.02 5.31
C ASN A 139 18.70 15.01 5.26
N LYS A 140 18.07 14.22 4.43
CA LYS A 140 16.61 14.03 4.48
C LYS A 140 16.23 12.97 5.52
N LYS A 141 15.23 13.28 6.35
CA LYS A 141 14.58 12.33 7.25
C LYS A 141 13.33 11.71 6.61
N GLN A 142 12.77 12.36 5.61
CA GLN A 142 11.54 11.97 4.94
C GLN A 142 11.67 12.05 3.42
N ILE A 143 10.89 11.25 2.71
CA ILE A 143 10.72 11.33 1.26
C ILE A 143 9.24 11.26 0.90
N ASN A 144 8.85 11.99 -0.15
CA ASN A 144 7.47 11.94 -0.63
C ASN A 144 7.25 10.70 -1.49
N ILE A 145 6.28 9.88 -1.10
CA ILE A 145 5.74 8.81 -1.94
C ILE A 145 4.55 9.32 -2.75
N VAL A 146 4.32 8.74 -3.92
CA VAL A 146 3.17 9.05 -4.75
C VAL A 146 2.04 8.07 -4.44
N LEU A 147 0.87 8.62 -4.13
CA LEU A 147 -0.36 7.88 -3.91
C LEU A 147 -1.35 8.19 -5.03
N THR A 148 -1.96 7.16 -5.60
CA THR A 148 -2.94 7.26 -6.69
C THR A 148 -4.34 7.02 -6.15
N LYS A 149 -5.33 7.72 -6.68
CA LYS A 149 -6.74 7.53 -6.29
C LYS A 149 -7.21 6.12 -6.65
N LEU A 150 -7.88 5.46 -5.70
CA LEU A 150 -8.54 4.17 -5.87
C LEU A 150 -10.06 4.35 -5.79
N GLN A 151 -10.79 3.73 -6.69
CA GLN A 151 -12.25 3.64 -6.52
C GLN A 151 -12.57 2.69 -5.36
N PRO A 152 -13.49 3.07 -4.44
CA PRO A 152 -13.85 2.26 -3.29
C PRO A 152 -14.80 1.11 -3.71
N LYS A 153 -14.28 0.18 -4.51
CA LYS A 153 -15.00 -1.00 -5.04
C LYS A 153 -14.26 -2.28 -4.65
N ALA A 154 -15.01 -3.32 -4.33
CA ALA A 154 -14.48 -4.65 -4.01
C ALA A 154 -13.51 -5.18 -5.08
N SER A 155 -13.85 -5.03 -6.36
CA SER A 155 -13.00 -5.47 -7.48
C SER A 155 -11.66 -4.74 -7.56
N GLU A 156 -11.63 -3.43 -7.28
CA GLU A 156 -10.40 -2.64 -7.29
C GLU A 156 -9.52 -2.98 -6.07
N MET A 157 -10.13 -3.20 -4.91
CA MET A 157 -9.42 -3.64 -3.71
C MET A 157 -8.77 -5.01 -3.94
N LEU A 158 -9.52 -5.97 -4.48
CA LEU A 158 -8.98 -7.29 -4.83
C LEU A 158 -7.85 -7.20 -5.85
N ARG A 159 -7.98 -6.35 -6.87
CA ARG A 159 -6.96 -6.14 -7.89
C ARG A 159 -5.63 -5.68 -7.28
N ILE A 160 -5.65 -4.67 -6.41
CA ILE A 160 -4.41 -4.16 -5.80
C ILE A 160 -3.80 -5.15 -4.80
N CYS A 161 -4.63 -5.91 -4.08
CA CYS A 161 -4.15 -6.98 -3.20
C CYS A 161 -3.42 -8.07 -3.99
N ARG A 162 -4.02 -8.58 -5.07
CA ARG A 162 -3.39 -9.57 -5.95
C ARG A 162 -2.12 -9.05 -6.61
N GLN A 163 -2.12 -7.79 -7.03
CA GLN A 163 -0.92 -7.15 -7.57
C GLN A 163 0.20 -7.08 -6.53
N PHE A 164 -0.11 -6.72 -5.28
CA PHE A 164 0.87 -6.73 -4.19
C PHE A 164 1.47 -8.12 -3.99
N THR A 165 0.63 -9.16 -3.86
CA THR A 165 1.08 -10.54 -3.69
C THR A 165 2.01 -11.00 -4.81
N LEU A 166 1.63 -10.75 -6.07
CA LEU A 166 2.45 -11.12 -7.23
C LEU A 166 3.82 -10.43 -7.23
N GLU A 167 3.85 -9.12 -7.01
CA GLU A 167 5.10 -8.36 -7.05
C GLU A 167 6.00 -8.65 -5.83
N SER A 168 5.42 -8.77 -4.64
CA SER A 168 6.18 -9.11 -3.43
C SER A 168 6.77 -10.50 -3.49
N ASN A 169 6.04 -11.49 -4.01
CA ASN A 169 6.53 -12.87 -4.14
C ASN A 169 7.66 -12.99 -5.18
N LYS A 170 7.61 -12.21 -6.28
CA LYS A 170 8.70 -12.16 -7.27
C LYS A 170 9.99 -11.55 -6.71
N GLN A 171 9.88 -10.63 -5.74
CA GLN A 171 11.02 -9.86 -5.25
C GLN A 171 11.62 -10.43 -3.96
N GLY A 172 10.90 -11.31 -3.28
CA GLY A 172 11.28 -11.82 -1.98
C GLY A 172 11.36 -10.74 -0.89
N SER A 173 11.69 -11.12 0.34
CA SER A 173 12.13 -10.16 1.35
C SER A 173 13.47 -9.57 0.87
N GLY A 174 13.63 -8.25 0.90
CA GLY A 174 14.79 -7.53 0.35
C GLY A 174 16.20 -7.96 0.81
N ARG A 175 16.29 -8.99 1.64
CA ARG A 175 17.53 -9.60 2.11
C ARG A 175 18.16 -10.49 1.03
N GLY A 176 19.00 -9.89 0.20
CA GLY A 176 19.94 -10.64 -0.63
C GLY A 176 19.44 -11.11 -1.99
N GLN A 177 18.24 -10.76 -2.43
CA GLN A 177 17.80 -11.07 -3.79
C GLN A 177 18.17 -9.96 -4.78
N ILE A 178 18.62 -10.37 -5.96
CA ILE A 178 18.85 -9.46 -7.09
C ILE A 178 17.49 -8.89 -7.48
N VAL A 179 17.23 -7.63 -7.11
CA VAL A 179 16.05 -6.91 -7.58
C VAL A 179 16.13 -6.79 -9.10
N PRO A 180 15.17 -7.31 -9.86
CA PRO A 180 15.20 -7.17 -11.31
C PRO A 180 15.27 -5.70 -11.68
N LYS A 181 16.28 -5.31 -12.44
CA LYS A 181 16.42 -3.94 -12.92
C LYS A 181 15.27 -3.68 -13.87
N THR A 182 14.39 -2.73 -13.54
CA THR A 182 13.34 -2.30 -14.48
C THR A 182 14.03 -1.68 -15.69
N VAL A 183 13.92 -2.34 -16.83
CA VAL A 183 14.49 -1.86 -18.09
C VAL A 183 13.38 -1.15 -18.85
N CYS A 184 13.56 0.14 -19.12
CA CYS A 184 12.67 0.85 -20.03
C CYS A 184 12.85 0.32 -21.45
N ILE A 185 11.77 0.24 -22.24
CA ILE A 185 11.78 -0.22 -23.63
C ILE A 185 12.84 0.53 -24.46
N ASN A 186 13.06 1.80 -24.17
CA ASN A 186 14.06 2.64 -24.85
C ASN A 186 15.53 2.24 -24.53
N ASP A 187 15.75 1.40 -23.54
CA ASP A 187 17.10 0.95 -23.13
C ASP A 187 17.45 -0.44 -23.67
N ILE A 188 16.53 -1.11 -24.35
CA ILE A 188 16.73 -2.50 -24.86
C ILE A 188 17.96 -2.62 -25.75
N GLY A 189 18.23 -1.62 -26.59
CA GLY A 189 19.39 -1.61 -27.47
C GLY A 189 20.77 -1.57 -26.75
N LYS A 190 20.79 -1.33 -25.45
CA LYS A 190 22.05 -1.30 -24.66
C LYS A 190 22.47 -2.68 -24.11
N TYR A 191 21.61 -3.70 -24.26
CA TYR A 191 21.84 -5.04 -23.71
C TYR A 191 22.21 -6.04 -24.81
N LYS A 192 23.28 -6.83 -24.59
CA LYS A 192 23.74 -7.87 -25.52
C LYS A 192 22.80 -9.07 -25.62
N SER A 193 22.01 -9.32 -24.60
CA SER A 193 20.96 -10.35 -24.58
C SER A 193 19.86 -9.97 -23.60
N LEU A 194 18.60 -10.26 -23.95
CA LEU A 194 17.44 -10.10 -23.11
C LEU A 194 16.70 -11.43 -23.03
N GLN A 195 16.56 -11.99 -21.84
CA GLN A 195 15.61 -13.07 -21.59
C GLN A 195 14.34 -12.49 -21.03
N ALA A 196 13.25 -12.58 -21.77
CA ALA A 196 11.91 -12.21 -21.33
C ALA A 196 11.12 -13.49 -21.04
N THR A 197 10.64 -13.64 -19.81
CA THR A 197 9.66 -14.68 -19.47
C THR A 197 8.28 -14.05 -19.57
N ALA A 198 7.51 -14.43 -20.56
CA ALA A 198 6.10 -14.05 -20.65
C ALA A 198 5.31 -14.93 -19.69
N ILE A 199 4.62 -14.31 -18.74
CA ILE A 199 3.66 -15.01 -17.88
C ILE A 199 2.29 -14.80 -18.53
N ASP A 200 1.67 -15.90 -18.99
CA ASP A 200 0.31 -15.86 -19.50
C ASP A 200 -0.65 -15.63 -18.31
N THR A 201 -1.25 -14.44 -18.27
CA THR A 201 -2.23 -14.06 -17.26
C THR A 201 -3.63 -14.60 -17.56
N LYS A 202 -3.80 -15.43 -18.58
CA LYS A 202 -5.09 -15.96 -19.04
C LYS A 202 -5.38 -17.40 -18.61
N SER A 203 -4.54 -18.03 -17.83
CA SER A 203 -4.88 -19.35 -17.27
C SER A 203 -5.88 -19.19 -16.14
N PRO A 204 -7.13 -19.62 -16.32
CA PRO A 204 -8.05 -19.76 -15.19
C PRO A 204 -7.66 -21.02 -14.43
N ILE A 205 -7.53 -20.90 -13.15
CA ILE A 205 -7.62 -22.02 -12.20
C ILE A 205 -8.85 -21.81 -11.37
#